data_b508a4473f62b44f4377c87e65c7f20c
#
_entry.id   b508a4473f62b44f4377c87e65c7f20c
#
_cell.length_a   1.000
_cell.length_b   1.000
_cell.length_c   1.000
_cell.angle_alpha   90.00
_cell.angle_beta   90.00
_cell.angle_gamma   90.00
#
_symmetry.space_group_name_H-M   'P 1'
#
loop_
_entity.id
_entity.type
_entity.pdbx_description
1 polymer ?
#
loop_
_entity_poly.entity_id
_entity_poly.type
_entity_poly.pdbx_seq_one_letter_code
_entity_poly.pdbx_strand_id
1 'polypeptide(L)'
;MLNIARLFGKSPFAPLQTHMKKVAHCVEKLSQMFASLAKKDVEKIAKAAHEISRLEHEADLAKNDIRNHLPRSIFLPIDRAQLLDILSIQDDISDKAEDIATLLTLSPLEECNGFLPQVQSFFYKNEEVFIHSKRIIEEIDELLESSFGGIEAEKVKTMVEETAYLEHEASKMQHVLTKELFTRAHSLSNAGFYLWIRLIEEIAKISHLSESLANRIRMVLELK
;
A
#
# COMPACT_ATOMS: atom_id res chain seq x y z
N MET A 1 5.61 -9.16 22.15
CA MET A 1 5.79 -10.05 20.99
C MET A 1 4.48 -10.77 20.73
N LEU A 2 3.87 -10.57 19.57
CA LEU A 2 2.73 -11.36 19.10
C LEU A 2 3.23 -12.80 18.88
N ASN A 3 2.55 -13.78 19.48
CA ASN A 3 2.93 -15.19 19.29
C ASN A 3 2.30 -15.67 17.97
N ILE A 4 2.96 -15.37 16.85
CA ILE A 4 2.51 -15.65 15.48
C ILE A 4 2.27 -17.16 15.28
N ALA A 5 3.03 -18.02 15.96
CA ALA A 5 2.78 -19.46 15.92
C ALA A 5 1.35 -19.85 16.39
N ARG A 6 0.72 -19.04 17.26
CA ARG A 6 -0.69 -19.22 17.67
C ARG A 6 -1.70 -18.75 16.63
N LEU A 7 -1.31 -17.83 15.73
CA LEU A 7 -2.21 -17.32 14.68
C LEU A 7 -2.45 -18.39 13.60
N PHE A 8 -1.44 -19.16 13.23
CA PHE A 8 -1.59 -20.29 12.29
C PHE A 8 -2.52 -21.41 12.79
N GLY A 9 -2.78 -21.48 14.11
CA GLY A 9 -3.73 -22.45 14.68
C GLY A 9 -5.20 -22.04 14.55
N LYS A 10 -5.48 -20.77 14.13
CA LYS A 10 -6.84 -20.25 13.93
C LYS A 10 -7.22 -20.18 12.46
N SER A 11 -6.36 -19.61 11.64
CA SER A 11 -6.47 -19.52 10.19
C SER A 11 -5.06 -19.45 9.60
N PRO A 12 -4.78 -20.12 8.48
CA PRO A 12 -3.49 -20.00 7.78
C PRO A 12 -3.25 -18.58 7.23
N PHE A 13 -4.29 -17.75 7.07
CA PHE A 13 -4.22 -16.39 6.57
C PHE A 13 -4.19 -15.32 7.67
N ALA A 14 -4.49 -15.66 8.93
CA ALA A 14 -4.45 -14.71 10.05
C ALA A 14 -3.11 -13.95 10.17
N PRO A 15 -1.94 -14.54 9.86
CA PRO A 15 -0.69 -13.80 9.80
C PRO A 15 -0.67 -12.71 8.71
N LEU A 16 -1.20 -12.98 7.50
CA LEU A 16 -1.31 -11.98 6.42
C LEU A 16 -2.22 -10.82 6.81
N GLN A 17 -3.37 -11.12 7.41
CA GLN A 17 -4.29 -10.09 7.92
C GLN A 17 -3.66 -9.26 9.04
N THR A 18 -2.86 -9.89 9.91
CA THR A 18 -2.14 -9.20 10.97
C THR A 18 -1.06 -8.28 10.41
N HIS A 19 -0.32 -8.72 9.41
CA HIS A 19 0.66 -7.90 8.70
C HIS A 19 -0.02 -6.74 7.96
N MET A 20 -1.10 -7.01 7.21
CA MET A 20 -1.86 -5.99 6.49
C MET A 20 -2.39 -4.87 7.39
N LYS A 21 -2.78 -5.18 8.64
CA LYS A 21 -3.16 -4.16 9.63
C LYS A 21 -2.01 -3.21 9.96
N LYS A 22 -0.77 -3.73 10.04
CA LYS A 22 0.43 -2.90 10.28
C LYS A 22 0.75 -2.02 9.08
N VAL A 23 0.70 -2.58 7.87
CA VAL A 23 0.83 -1.82 6.61
C VAL A 23 -0.23 -0.71 6.54
N ALA A 24 -1.48 -1.01 6.90
CA ALA A 24 -2.55 -0.02 6.92
C ALA A 24 -2.26 1.15 7.89
N HIS A 25 -1.63 0.91 9.03
CA HIS A 25 -1.22 1.99 9.94
C HIS A 25 -0.16 2.91 9.33
N CYS A 26 0.77 2.36 8.50
CA CYS A 26 1.75 3.19 7.78
C CYS A 26 1.05 4.11 6.77
N VAL A 27 0.14 3.56 5.95
CA VAL A 27 -0.60 4.33 4.95
C VAL A 27 -1.53 5.37 5.60
N GLU A 28 -2.23 5.00 6.68
CA GLU A 28 -3.07 5.93 7.45
C GLU A 28 -2.26 7.10 8.03
N LYS A 29 -1.06 6.82 8.54
CA LYS A 29 -0.18 7.86 9.06
C LYS A 29 0.33 8.77 7.95
N LEU A 30 0.63 8.21 6.78
CA LEU A 30 0.98 8.98 5.59
C LEU A 30 -0.19 9.87 5.14
N SER A 31 -1.44 9.38 5.20
CA SER A 31 -2.64 10.16 4.91
C SER A 31 -2.77 11.39 5.83
N GLN A 32 -2.54 11.21 7.14
CA GLN A 32 -2.51 12.30 8.11
C GLN A 32 -1.40 13.32 7.80
N MET A 33 -0.23 12.84 7.34
CA MET A 33 0.86 13.70 6.91
C MET A 33 0.47 14.54 5.69
N PHE A 34 -0.14 13.93 4.67
CA PHE A 34 -0.64 14.66 3.49
C PHE A 34 -1.69 15.70 3.84
N ALA A 35 -2.62 15.42 4.74
CA ALA A 35 -3.61 16.39 5.22
C ALA A 35 -2.97 17.61 5.92
N SER A 36 -1.75 17.48 6.44
CA SER A 36 -1.03 18.54 7.14
C SER A 36 -0.04 19.33 6.28
N LEU A 37 0.28 18.86 5.06
CA LEU A 37 1.31 19.47 4.18
C LEU A 37 1.03 20.95 3.86
N ALA A 38 -0.23 21.34 3.68
CA ALA A 38 -0.61 22.71 3.40
C ALA A 38 -0.20 23.71 4.49
N LYS A 39 0.02 23.22 5.72
CA LYS A 39 0.45 24.06 6.87
C LYS A 39 1.94 24.35 6.86
N LYS A 40 2.72 23.72 5.99
CA LYS A 40 4.18 23.85 5.85
C LYS A 40 4.95 23.71 7.20
N ASP A 41 4.42 22.94 8.14
CA ASP A 41 4.99 22.73 9.47
C ASP A 41 6.07 21.63 9.39
N VAL A 42 7.31 22.05 9.19
CA VAL A 42 8.47 21.17 8.99
C VAL A 42 8.67 20.21 10.17
N GLU A 43 8.44 20.68 11.41
CA GLU A 43 8.63 19.83 12.59
C GLU A 43 7.58 18.71 12.63
N LYS A 44 6.32 19.03 12.30
CA LYS A 44 5.27 18.00 12.21
C LYS A 44 5.50 17.01 11.08
N ILE A 45 6.00 17.48 9.94
CA ILE A 45 6.36 16.62 8.80
C ILE A 45 7.47 15.66 9.24
N ALA A 46 8.55 16.16 9.83
CA ALA A 46 9.66 15.32 10.31
C ALA A 46 9.21 14.31 11.37
N LYS A 47 8.36 14.73 12.33
CA LYS A 47 7.82 13.84 13.36
C LYS A 47 6.92 12.75 12.75
N ALA A 48 6.09 13.10 11.79
CA ALA A 48 5.22 12.13 11.10
C ALA A 48 6.06 11.12 10.31
N ALA A 49 7.10 11.56 9.60
CA ALA A 49 8.02 10.69 8.87
C ALA A 49 8.72 9.70 9.81
N HIS A 50 9.24 10.16 10.95
CA HIS A 50 9.86 9.28 11.95
C HIS A 50 8.87 8.24 12.50
N GLU A 51 7.61 8.63 12.70
CA GLU A 51 6.57 7.69 13.15
C GLU A 51 6.22 6.66 12.08
N ILE A 52 6.19 7.05 10.79
CA ILE A 52 5.97 6.13 9.65
C ILE A 52 7.11 5.12 9.57
N SER A 53 8.38 5.57 9.66
CA SER A 53 9.55 4.69 9.70
C SER A 53 9.49 3.67 10.84
N ARG A 54 9.04 4.09 12.04
CA ARG A 54 8.84 3.17 13.17
C ARG A 54 7.73 2.15 12.89
N LEU A 55 6.64 2.56 12.25
CA LEU A 55 5.53 1.67 11.91
C LEU A 55 5.92 0.66 10.81
N GLU A 56 6.68 1.11 9.79
CA GLU A 56 7.26 0.27 8.76
C GLU A 56 8.16 -0.80 9.39
N HIS A 57 9.11 -0.39 10.24
CA HIS A 57 9.99 -1.32 10.95
C HIS A 57 9.20 -2.38 11.76
N GLU A 58 8.08 -1.99 12.39
CA GLU A 58 7.20 -2.94 13.08
C GLU A 58 6.50 -3.90 12.12
N ALA A 59 6.19 -3.48 10.88
CA ALA A 59 5.64 -4.33 9.83
C ALA A 59 6.71 -5.30 9.31
N ASP A 60 7.95 -4.82 9.04
CA ASP A 60 9.09 -5.65 8.62
C ASP A 60 9.41 -6.74 9.65
N LEU A 61 9.46 -6.40 10.94
CA LEU A 61 9.63 -7.40 12.00
C LEU A 61 8.52 -8.45 11.99
N ALA A 62 7.27 -8.06 11.76
CA ALA A 62 6.16 -9.00 11.66
C ALA A 62 6.27 -9.89 10.42
N LYS A 63 6.67 -9.34 9.25
CA LYS A 63 6.98 -10.10 8.03
C LYS A 63 8.03 -11.17 8.29
N ASN A 64 9.13 -10.79 8.92
CA ASN A 64 10.24 -11.69 9.22
C ASN A 64 9.82 -12.79 10.19
N ASP A 65 9.01 -12.46 11.20
CA ASP A 65 8.46 -13.44 12.14
C ASP A 65 7.51 -14.44 11.44
N ILE A 66 6.65 -13.97 10.54
CA ILE A 66 5.78 -14.82 9.70
C ILE A 66 6.62 -15.76 8.84
N ARG A 67 7.63 -15.26 8.12
CA ARG A 67 8.53 -16.07 7.27
C ARG A 67 9.21 -17.19 8.05
N ASN A 68 9.67 -16.89 9.26
CA ASN A 68 10.40 -17.84 10.12
C ASN A 68 9.49 -18.94 10.71
N HIS A 69 8.21 -18.63 10.94
CA HIS A 69 7.27 -19.55 11.57
C HIS A 69 6.26 -20.17 10.60
N LEU A 70 6.34 -19.83 9.31
CA LEU A 70 5.45 -20.39 8.29
C LEU A 70 5.66 -21.92 8.19
N PRO A 71 4.61 -22.74 8.38
CA PRO A 71 4.72 -24.19 8.33
C PRO A 71 5.35 -24.69 7.01
N ARG A 72 6.19 -25.71 7.13
CA ARG A 72 6.77 -26.40 5.97
C ARG A 72 5.76 -27.42 5.44
N SER A 73 4.86 -27.03 4.55
CA SER A 73 4.03 -27.91 3.74
C SER A 73 2.71 -28.50 4.28
N ILE A 74 2.02 -29.18 3.38
CA ILE A 74 0.93 -30.17 3.42
C ILE A 74 -0.41 -29.70 4.00
N PHE A 75 -0.42 -28.79 4.97
CA PHE A 75 -1.64 -28.31 5.63
C PHE A 75 -2.03 -26.86 5.31
N LEU A 76 -1.32 -26.21 4.37
CA LEU A 76 -1.71 -24.89 3.92
C LEU A 76 -2.71 -25.02 2.76
N PRO A 77 -3.80 -24.25 2.76
CA PRO A 77 -4.79 -24.28 1.69
C PRO A 77 -4.28 -23.66 0.38
N ILE A 78 -3.16 -22.94 0.43
CA ILE A 78 -2.45 -22.38 -0.74
C ILE A 78 -0.97 -22.73 -0.65
N ASP A 79 -0.26 -22.69 -1.79
CA ASP A 79 1.17 -22.92 -1.81
C ASP A 79 1.93 -21.89 -0.97
N ARG A 80 2.98 -22.36 -0.29
CA ARG A 80 3.85 -21.54 0.54
C ARG A 80 4.45 -20.34 -0.21
N ALA A 81 4.82 -20.54 -1.47
CA ALA A 81 5.37 -19.47 -2.30
C ALA A 81 4.33 -18.39 -2.55
N GLN A 82 3.08 -18.73 -2.85
CA GLN A 82 1.99 -17.78 -3.03
C GLN A 82 1.74 -16.93 -1.78
N LEU A 83 1.78 -17.56 -0.59
CA LEU A 83 1.60 -16.84 0.69
C LEU A 83 2.76 -15.86 0.93
N LEU A 84 3.99 -16.27 0.64
CA LEU A 84 5.17 -15.41 0.76
C LEU A 84 5.17 -14.26 -0.26
N ASP A 85 4.65 -14.49 -1.47
CA ASP A 85 4.50 -13.44 -2.48
C ASP A 85 3.46 -12.39 -2.03
N ILE A 86 2.32 -12.83 -1.51
CA ILE A 86 1.31 -11.92 -0.93
C ILE A 86 1.92 -11.09 0.19
N LEU A 87 2.64 -11.73 1.11
CA LEU A 87 3.31 -11.06 2.23
C LEU A 87 4.34 -10.03 1.73
N SER A 88 5.10 -10.37 0.68
CA SER A 88 6.10 -9.46 0.11
C SER A 88 5.45 -8.22 -0.50
N ILE A 89 4.37 -8.38 -1.27
CA ILE A 89 3.66 -7.24 -1.88
C ILE A 89 3.04 -6.34 -0.79
N GLN A 90 2.51 -6.92 0.29
CA GLN A 90 2.01 -6.12 1.43
C GLN A 90 3.12 -5.27 2.06
N ASP A 91 4.29 -5.84 2.23
CA ASP A 91 5.46 -5.16 2.80
C ASP A 91 5.96 -4.04 1.88
N ASP A 92 6.06 -4.31 0.58
CA ASP A 92 6.44 -3.29 -0.41
C ASP A 92 5.54 -2.04 -0.35
N ILE A 93 4.27 -2.17 0.08
CA ILE A 93 3.37 -1.02 0.27
C ILE A 93 3.80 -0.17 1.48
N SER A 94 4.19 -0.80 2.60
CA SER A 94 4.69 -0.05 3.78
C SER A 94 6.02 0.64 3.49
N ASP A 95 6.91 -0.01 2.73
CA ASP A 95 8.17 0.59 2.27
C ASP A 95 7.90 1.84 1.43
N LYS A 96 6.89 1.81 0.54
CA LYS A 96 6.51 2.99 -0.25
C LYS A 96 5.95 4.12 0.62
N ALA A 97 5.19 3.80 1.66
CA ALA A 97 4.74 4.83 2.60
C ALA A 97 5.93 5.51 3.32
N GLU A 98 6.97 4.75 3.71
CA GLU A 98 8.20 5.29 4.28
C GLU A 98 8.99 6.11 3.26
N ASP A 99 9.17 5.61 2.03
CA ASP A 99 9.85 6.31 0.93
C ASP A 99 9.22 7.69 0.68
N ILE A 100 7.88 7.77 0.59
CA ILE A 100 7.15 9.02 0.38
C ILE A 100 7.36 9.96 1.57
N ALA A 101 7.25 9.46 2.79
CA ALA A 101 7.44 10.25 4.00
C ALA A 101 8.87 10.82 4.06
N THR A 102 9.87 10.01 3.70
CA THR A 102 11.28 10.41 3.63
C THR A 102 11.49 11.50 2.58
N LEU A 103 10.94 11.35 1.37
CA LEU A 103 11.00 12.38 0.33
C LEU A 103 10.49 13.74 0.82
N LEU A 104 9.39 13.74 1.57
CA LEU A 104 8.78 14.96 2.12
C LEU A 104 9.63 15.65 3.20
N THR A 105 10.67 14.97 3.72
CA THR A 105 11.62 15.56 4.69
C THR A 105 12.89 16.11 4.04
N LEU A 106 13.19 15.77 2.77
CA LEU A 106 14.45 16.16 2.13
C LEU A 106 14.58 17.67 1.93
N SER A 107 13.47 18.32 1.55
CA SER A 107 13.37 19.77 1.37
C SER A 107 11.92 20.19 1.44
N PRO A 108 11.60 21.42 1.88
CA PRO A 108 10.26 21.98 1.72
C PRO A 108 9.83 21.91 0.25
N LEU A 109 8.59 21.48 0.03
CA LEU A 109 8.03 21.47 -1.32
C LEU A 109 7.97 22.89 -1.88
N GLU A 110 8.62 23.13 -3.02
CA GLU A 110 8.55 24.41 -3.73
C GLU A 110 7.12 24.68 -4.18
N GLU A 111 6.71 25.94 -4.04
CA GLU A 111 5.39 26.38 -4.47
C GLU A 111 5.26 26.29 -6.00
N CYS A 112 4.23 25.63 -6.46
CA CYS A 112 3.96 25.42 -7.86
C CYS A 112 2.49 25.73 -8.17
N ASN A 113 2.07 27.00 -8.02
CA ASN A 113 0.76 27.54 -8.43
C ASN A 113 -0.44 26.60 -8.19
N GLY A 114 -0.66 26.19 -6.92
CA GLY A 114 -1.78 25.32 -6.55
C GLY A 114 -1.60 23.85 -6.94
N PHE A 115 -0.39 23.38 -7.22
CA PHE A 115 -0.10 22.00 -7.58
C PHE A 115 -0.25 21.01 -6.39
N LEU A 116 0.09 21.47 -5.17
CA LEU A 116 -0.02 20.62 -3.97
C LEU A 116 -1.43 20.03 -3.75
N PRO A 117 -2.55 20.78 -3.85
CA PRO A 117 -3.88 20.20 -3.71
C PRO A 117 -4.19 19.10 -4.75
N GLN A 118 -3.66 19.21 -5.95
CA GLN A 118 -3.84 18.18 -6.99
C GLN A 118 -3.07 16.91 -6.64
N VAL A 119 -1.83 17.05 -6.14
CA VAL A 119 -1.02 15.91 -5.67
C VAL A 119 -1.65 15.28 -4.43
N GLN A 120 -2.25 16.06 -3.53
CA GLN A 120 -3.01 15.52 -2.40
C GLN A 120 -4.22 14.71 -2.88
N SER A 121 -5.00 15.22 -3.84
CA SER A 121 -6.13 14.48 -4.43
C SER A 121 -5.67 13.18 -5.10
N PHE A 122 -4.52 13.21 -5.75
CA PHE A 122 -3.90 12.04 -6.35
C PHE A 122 -3.47 11.03 -5.27
N PHE A 123 -2.87 11.48 -4.18
CA PHE A 123 -2.54 10.60 -3.06
C PHE A 123 -3.79 9.90 -2.51
N TYR A 124 -4.88 10.64 -2.24
CA TYR A 124 -6.13 10.04 -1.74
C TYR A 124 -6.75 9.06 -2.72
N LYS A 125 -6.59 9.27 -4.03
CA LYS A 125 -7.02 8.28 -5.02
C LYS A 125 -6.21 6.98 -4.94
N ASN A 126 -4.90 7.06 -4.72
CA ASN A 126 -4.04 5.89 -4.52
C ASN A 126 -4.34 5.19 -3.19
N GLU A 127 -4.63 5.94 -2.13
CA GLU A 127 -5.10 5.41 -0.84
C GLU A 127 -6.43 4.65 -0.97
N GLU A 128 -7.37 5.14 -1.81
CA GLU A 128 -8.63 4.44 -2.11
C GLU A 128 -8.36 3.05 -2.69
N VAL A 129 -7.46 2.92 -3.67
CA VAL A 129 -7.04 1.63 -4.24
C VAL A 129 -6.48 0.70 -3.16
N PHE A 130 -5.61 1.24 -2.29
CA PHE A 130 -5.07 0.49 -1.17
C PHE A 130 -6.16 -0.03 -0.22
N ILE A 131 -7.14 0.81 0.13
CA ILE A 131 -8.26 0.41 1.00
C ILE A 131 -9.06 -0.74 0.38
N HIS A 132 -9.27 -0.73 -0.93
CA HIS A 132 -9.92 -1.84 -1.64
C HIS A 132 -9.12 -3.13 -1.56
N SER A 133 -7.82 -3.10 -1.83
CA SER A 133 -6.96 -4.29 -1.73
C SER A 133 -6.86 -4.83 -0.30
N LYS A 134 -6.84 -3.94 0.71
CA LYS A 134 -6.90 -4.34 2.13
C LYS A 134 -8.17 -5.12 2.45
N ARG A 135 -9.34 -4.69 1.95
CA ARG A 135 -10.62 -5.42 2.14
C ARG A 135 -10.57 -6.81 1.55
N ILE A 136 -9.93 -7.00 0.39
CA ILE A 136 -9.74 -8.34 -0.21
C ILE A 136 -8.96 -9.26 0.74
N ILE A 137 -7.92 -8.75 1.43
CA ILE A 137 -7.18 -9.52 2.43
C ILE A 137 -8.06 -9.85 3.66
N GLU A 138 -8.98 -8.97 4.03
CA GLU A 138 -9.91 -9.22 5.14
C GLU A 138 -10.92 -10.33 4.82
N GLU A 139 -11.35 -10.45 3.56
CA GLU A 139 -12.30 -11.48 3.08
C GLU A 139 -11.66 -12.88 2.88
N ILE A 140 -10.33 -13.01 2.97
CA ILE A 140 -9.62 -14.24 2.59
C ILE A 140 -9.98 -15.45 3.49
N ASP A 141 -10.41 -15.22 4.73
CA ASP A 141 -10.86 -16.29 5.63
C ASP A 141 -12.24 -16.84 5.22
N GLU A 142 -13.15 -15.99 4.74
CA GLU A 142 -14.46 -16.41 4.19
C GLU A 142 -14.27 -17.24 2.91
N LEU A 143 -13.28 -16.89 2.09
CA LEU A 143 -12.88 -17.68 0.93
C LEU A 143 -12.41 -19.09 1.33
N LEU A 144 -11.66 -19.21 2.41
CA LEU A 144 -11.20 -20.50 2.90
C LEU A 144 -12.38 -21.37 3.37
N GLU A 145 -13.32 -20.79 4.11
CA GLU A 145 -14.51 -21.49 4.62
C GLU A 145 -15.39 -22.02 3.47
N SER A 146 -15.50 -21.27 2.38
CA SER A 146 -16.21 -21.67 1.15
C SER A 146 -15.39 -22.58 0.22
N SER A 147 -14.20 -23.04 0.65
CA SER A 147 -13.27 -23.83 -0.16
C SER A 147 -12.88 -23.11 -1.48
N PHE A 148 -12.74 -21.80 -1.43
CA PHE A 148 -12.39 -20.92 -2.56
C PHE A 148 -13.41 -20.96 -3.72
N GLY A 149 -14.68 -21.21 -3.41
CA GLY A 149 -15.77 -21.28 -4.40
C GLY A 149 -16.99 -20.48 -3.99
N GLY A 150 -18.05 -20.63 -4.77
CA GLY A 150 -19.36 -20.06 -4.44
C GLY A 150 -19.45 -18.55 -4.57
N ILE A 151 -20.34 -17.94 -3.79
CA ILE A 151 -20.65 -16.51 -3.80
C ILE A 151 -19.45 -15.69 -3.30
N GLU A 152 -18.69 -16.21 -2.34
CA GLU A 152 -17.52 -15.56 -1.74
C GLU A 152 -16.41 -15.37 -2.78
N ALA A 153 -16.18 -16.37 -3.63
CA ALA A 153 -15.19 -16.27 -4.71
C ALA A 153 -15.61 -15.23 -5.76
N GLU A 154 -16.88 -15.20 -6.15
CA GLU A 154 -17.40 -14.19 -7.09
C GLU A 154 -17.35 -12.77 -6.48
N LYS A 155 -17.67 -12.63 -5.18
CA LYS A 155 -17.51 -11.36 -4.46
C LYS A 155 -16.06 -10.85 -4.55
N VAL A 156 -15.09 -11.70 -4.25
CA VAL A 156 -13.68 -11.29 -4.29
C VAL A 156 -13.20 -10.99 -5.72
N LYS A 157 -13.64 -11.75 -6.73
CA LYS A 157 -13.36 -11.41 -8.14
C LYS A 157 -13.87 -10.02 -8.51
N THR A 158 -15.10 -9.70 -8.12
CA THR A 158 -15.68 -8.35 -8.32
C THR A 158 -14.83 -7.28 -7.64
N MET A 159 -14.42 -7.50 -6.38
CA MET A 159 -13.54 -6.56 -5.67
C MET A 159 -12.18 -6.38 -6.36
N VAL A 160 -11.63 -7.43 -6.96
CA VAL A 160 -10.37 -7.33 -7.74
C VAL A 160 -10.58 -6.48 -9.00
N GLU A 161 -11.69 -6.67 -9.72
CA GLU A 161 -12.02 -5.87 -10.91
C GLU A 161 -12.24 -4.39 -10.55
N GLU A 162 -12.92 -4.11 -9.43
CA GLU A 162 -13.07 -2.74 -8.90
C GLU A 162 -11.73 -2.12 -8.54
N THR A 163 -10.82 -2.90 -7.91
CA THR A 163 -9.48 -2.43 -7.58
C THR A 163 -8.67 -2.05 -8.83
N ALA A 164 -8.74 -2.88 -9.89
CA ALA A 164 -8.09 -2.59 -11.17
C ALA A 164 -8.69 -1.35 -11.86
N TYR A 165 -10.01 -1.16 -11.77
CA TYR A 165 -10.65 0.06 -12.29
C TYR A 165 -10.17 1.32 -11.54
N LEU A 166 -10.11 1.28 -10.22
CA LEU A 166 -9.65 2.40 -9.39
C LEU A 166 -8.17 2.72 -9.64
N GLU A 167 -7.32 1.69 -9.83
CA GLU A 167 -5.92 1.86 -10.21
C GLU A 167 -5.80 2.56 -11.57
N HIS A 168 -6.57 2.13 -12.56
CA HIS A 168 -6.60 2.78 -13.86
C HIS A 168 -6.97 4.28 -13.78
N GLU A 169 -7.92 4.64 -12.94
CA GLU A 169 -8.27 6.05 -12.69
C GLU A 169 -7.11 6.81 -12.00
N ALA A 170 -6.42 6.18 -11.03
CA ALA A 170 -5.22 6.77 -10.41
C ALA A 170 -4.09 6.96 -11.44
N SER A 171 -3.86 5.99 -12.31
CA SER A 171 -2.86 6.06 -13.39
C SER A 171 -3.15 7.20 -14.39
N LYS A 172 -4.42 7.44 -14.74
CA LYS A 172 -4.82 8.63 -15.53
C LYS A 172 -4.48 9.94 -14.82
N MET A 173 -4.77 10.02 -13.51
CA MET A 173 -4.43 11.21 -12.72
C MET A 173 -2.91 11.43 -12.68
N GLN A 174 -2.11 10.37 -12.49
CA GLN A 174 -0.65 10.46 -12.57
C GLN A 174 -0.19 11.07 -13.89
N HIS A 175 -0.73 10.59 -15.00
CA HIS A 175 -0.37 11.06 -16.33
C HIS A 175 -0.67 12.56 -16.55
N VAL A 176 -1.82 13.00 -16.06
CA VAL A 176 -2.21 14.42 -16.11
C VAL A 176 -1.28 15.26 -15.25
N LEU A 177 -1.03 14.86 -13.99
CA LEU A 177 -0.13 15.57 -13.07
C LEU A 177 1.30 15.65 -13.62
N THR A 178 1.81 14.56 -14.18
CA THR A 178 3.15 14.54 -14.79
C THR A 178 3.25 15.55 -15.93
N LYS A 179 2.28 15.59 -16.86
CA LYS A 179 2.24 16.58 -17.93
C LYS A 179 2.18 18.01 -17.39
N GLU A 180 1.34 18.24 -16.39
CA GLU A 180 1.19 19.55 -15.77
C GLU A 180 2.49 20.02 -15.09
N LEU A 181 3.18 19.13 -14.39
CA LEU A 181 4.49 19.40 -13.79
C LEU A 181 5.52 19.83 -14.85
N PHE A 182 5.58 19.13 -15.99
CA PHE A 182 6.48 19.50 -17.09
C PHE A 182 6.16 20.88 -17.69
N THR A 183 4.89 21.27 -17.78
CA THR A 183 4.53 22.63 -18.25
C THR A 183 4.98 23.73 -17.29
N ARG A 184 5.13 23.40 -16.00
CA ARG A 184 5.55 24.31 -14.92
C ARG A 184 7.04 24.23 -14.59
N ALA A 185 7.80 23.36 -15.25
CA ALA A 185 9.21 23.08 -14.93
C ALA A 185 10.08 24.35 -14.86
N HIS A 186 9.81 25.36 -15.71
CA HIS A 186 10.55 26.61 -15.74
C HIS A 186 10.39 27.49 -14.48
N SER A 187 9.36 27.24 -13.65
CA SER A 187 9.10 27.97 -12.40
C SER A 187 9.69 27.29 -11.16
N LEU A 188 10.34 26.14 -11.33
CA LEU A 188 10.92 25.33 -10.26
C LEU A 188 12.44 25.28 -10.39
N SER A 189 13.13 25.12 -9.27
CA SER A 189 14.52 24.69 -9.27
C SER A 189 14.63 23.24 -9.77
N ASN A 190 15.82 22.82 -10.21
CA ASN A 190 16.06 21.43 -10.59
C ASN A 190 15.76 20.46 -9.44
N ALA A 191 16.08 20.85 -8.19
CA ALA A 191 15.81 20.05 -7.01
C ALA A 191 14.30 19.97 -6.72
N GLY A 192 13.58 21.09 -6.83
CA GLY A 192 12.13 21.13 -6.64
C GLY A 192 11.39 20.33 -7.71
N PHE A 193 11.77 20.44 -8.97
CA PHE A 193 11.22 19.63 -10.05
C PHE A 193 11.46 18.12 -9.80
N TYR A 194 12.70 17.75 -9.45
CA TYR A 194 13.05 16.36 -9.13
C TYR A 194 12.23 15.83 -7.96
N LEU A 195 12.05 16.61 -6.90
CA LEU A 195 11.27 16.21 -5.72
C LEU A 195 9.80 15.98 -6.09
N TRP A 196 9.18 16.86 -6.87
CA TRP A 196 7.80 16.71 -7.31
C TRP A 196 7.60 15.47 -8.19
N ILE A 197 8.48 15.23 -9.17
CA ILE A 197 8.35 14.07 -10.06
C ILE A 197 8.52 12.75 -9.27
N ARG A 198 9.50 12.71 -8.37
CA ARG A 198 9.71 11.53 -7.50
C ARG A 198 8.51 11.28 -6.59
N LEU A 199 7.94 12.34 -6.02
CA LEU A 199 6.77 12.21 -5.15
C LEU A 199 5.57 11.62 -5.91
N ILE A 200 5.29 12.09 -7.13
CA ILE A 200 4.23 11.55 -7.98
C ILE A 200 4.48 10.07 -8.30
N GLU A 201 5.72 9.72 -8.66
CA GLU A 201 6.10 8.33 -8.98
C GLU A 201 5.94 7.39 -7.78
N GLU A 202 6.41 7.80 -6.58
CA GLU A 202 6.30 6.95 -5.39
C GLU A 202 4.85 6.81 -4.92
N ILE A 203 4.03 7.87 -5.01
CA ILE A 203 2.60 7.78 -4.70
C ILE A 203 1.90 6.76 -5.62
N ALA A 204 2.19 6.79 -6.93
CA ALA A 204 1.59 5.84 -7.88
C ALA A 204 1.91 4.38 -7.55
N LYS A 205 3.07 4.09 -6.97
CA LYS A 205 3.45 2.72 -6.60
C LYS A 205 2.52 2.12 -5.55
N ILE A 206 1.89 2.93 -4.70
CA ILE A 206 0.90 2.42 -3.72
C ILE A 206 -0.27 1.75 -4.44
N SER A 207 -0.85 2.38 -5.45
CA SER A 207 -1.97 1.79 -6.21
C SER A 207 -1.54 0.60 -7.07
N HIS A 208 -0.38 0.68 -7.74
CA HIS A 208 0.16 -0.43 -8.53
C HIS A 208 0.41 -1.69 -7.68
N LEU A 209 1.01 -1.53 -6.49
CA LEU A 209 1.22 -2.64 -5.56
C LEU A 209 -0.10 -3.17 -5.01
N SER A 210 -1.06 -2.29 -4.74
CA SER A 210 -2.40 -2.66 -4.27
C SER A 210 -3.18 -3.49 -5.32
N GLU A 211 -3.12 -3.10 -6.60
CA GLU A 211 -3.66 -3.90 -7.70
C GLU A 211 -2.92 -5.23 -7.86
N SER A 212 -1.59 -5.21 -7.77
CA SER A 212 -0.77 -6.42 -7.82
C SER A 212 -1.14 -7.40 -6.71
N LEU A 213 -1.40 -6.89 -5.49
CA LEU A 213 -1.88 -7.68 -4.36
C LEU A 213 -3.25 -8.31 -4.65
N ALA A 214 -4.20 -7.53 -5.13
CA ALA A 214 -5.53 -8.00 -5.51
C ALA A 214 -5.47 -9.10 -6.59
N ASN A 215 -4.67 -8.88 -7.64
CA ASN A 215 -4.45 -9.86 -8.69
C ASN A 215 -3.78 -11.14 -8.18
N ARG A 216 -2.86 -11.04 -7.21
CA ARG A 216 -2.25 -12.23 -6.59
C ARG A 216 -3.29 -13.08 -5.86
N ILE A 217 -4.26 -12.46 -5.17
CA ILE A 217 -5.38 -13.19 -4.53
C ILE A 217 -6.25 -13.86 -5.60
N ARG A 218 -6.59 -13.18 -6.70
CA ARG A 218 -7.34 -13.78 -7.81
C ARG A 218 -6.65 -15.02 -8.36
N MET A 219 -5.32 -14.98 -8.57
CA MET A 219 -4.58 -16.16 -9.03
C MET A 219 -4.69 -17.36 -8.07
N VAL A 220 -4.75 -17.11 -6.77
CA VAL A 220 -4.98 -18.17 -5.76
C VAL A 220 -6.34 -18.81 -5.95
N LEU A 221 -7.38 -18.02 -6.30
CA LEU A 221 -8.74 -18.53 -6.58
C LEU A 221 -8.81 -19.37 -7.86
N GLU A 222 -8.10 -18.96 -8.92
CA GLU A 222 -8.13 -19.62 -10.22
C GLU A 222 -7.37 -20.97 -10.25
N LEU A 223 -6.47 -21.20 -9.31
CA LEU A 223 -5.70 -22.46 -9.19
C LEU A 223 -6.41 -23.56 -8.40
N LYS A 224 -7.62 -23.32 -7.93
CA LYS A 224 -8.49 -24.25 -7.19
C LYS A 224 -9.67 -24.68 -8.03
#